data_8d1c78150cc8b7558bf71832228fcfab
#
_entry.id   8d1c78150cc8b7558bf71832228fcfab
#
_cell.length_a   1.000
_cell.length_b   1.000
_cell.length_c   1.000
_cell.angle_alpha   90.00
_cell.angle_beta   90.00
_cell.angle_gamma   90.00
#
_symmetry.space_group_name_H-M   'P 1'
#
loop_
_entity.id
_entity.type
_entity.pdbx_description
1 polymer ?
#
loop_
_entity_poly.entity_id
_entity_poly.type
_entity_poly.pdbx_seq_one_letter_code
_entity_poly.pdbx_strand_id
1 'polypeptide(L)'
;PTSIGIAKTKTLSKVANHIAKKKESGVTSLIGIENIDPILEKVEINDVWGVGRQLTKFYHQNGIYNAKQLKNISNTWIKKSSNVLSSRTAMELRGITCIGLEKTVSKRKSCVVSRSFGQRVEKFQELKEAIANYCLNASEKIRSESLIAKSITIFIRTSPFQSKFGYYSNSKTIDFPVGTNNSIEIVKTALTALENICLLYTSPSPRD
;
A
#
# COMPACT_ATOMS: atom_id res chain seq x y z
N PRO A 1 16.95 -14.20 -1.11
CA PRO A 1 17.26 -13.96 -2.53
C PRO A 1 16.86 -12.55 -2.95
N THR A 2 17.72 -11.89 -3.74
CA THR A 2 17.48 -10.54 -4.27
C THR A 2 17.37 -10.62 -5.78
N SER A 3 16.47 -9.82 -6.39
CA SER A 3 16.35 -9.74 -7.86
C SER A 3 16.49 -8.29 -8.33
N ILE A 4 17.10 -8.11 -9.51
CA ILE A 4 17.42 -6.81 -10.11
C ILE A 4 16.84 -6.73 -11.51
N GLY A 5 16.05 -5.67 -11.78
CA GLY A 5 15.56 -5.34 -13.10
C GLY A 5 16.10 -4.00 -13.59
N ILE A 6 16.67 -3.97 -14.79
CA ILE A 6 17.30 -2.79 -15.39
C ILE A 6 16.53 -2.40 -16.67
N ALA A 7 16.06 -1.15 -16.79
CA ALA A 7 15.37 -0.66 -17.96
C ALA A 7 15.37 0.88 -18.01
N LYS A 8 14.87 1.45 -19.12
CA LYS A 8 14.82 2.92 -19.36
C LYS A 8 13.83 3.65 -18.44
N THR A 9 12.78 3.00 -17.97
CA THR A 9 11.72 3.60 -17.13
C THR A 9 11.48 2.78 -15.87
N LYS A 10 10.87 3.37 -14.83
CA LYS A 10 10.55 2.68 -13.58
C LYS A 10 9.61 1.48 -13.82
N THR A 11 8.57 1.64 -14.64
CA THR A 11 7.63 0.56 -14.94
C THR A 11 8.32 -0.58 -15.67
N LEU A 12 9.14 -0.29 -16.69
CA LEU A 12 9.92 -1.33 -17.38
C LEU A 12 10.95 -2.00 -16.47
N SER A 13 11.58 -1.26 -15.54
CA SER A 13 12.49 -1.86 -14.55
C SER A 13 11.75 -2.82 -13.61
N LYS A 14 10.50 -2.51 -13.24
CA LYS A 14 9.66 -3.43 -12.45
C LYS A 14 9.25 -4.67 -13.25
N VAL A 15 8.96 -4.53 -14.55
CA VAL A 15 8.75 -5.68 -15.45
C VAL A 15 10.01 -6.54 -15.53
N ALA A 16 11.16 -5.94 -15.76
CA ALA A 16 12.44 -6.66 -15.77
C ALA A 16 12.70 -7.38 -14.44
N ASN A 17 12.41 -6.75 -13.30
CA ASN A 17 12.53 -7.36 -11.98
C ASN A 17 11.56 -8.52 -11.77
N HIS A 18 10.31 -8.42 -12.26
CA HIS A 18 9.35 -9.52 -12.23
C HIS A 18 9.88 -10.76 -12.97
N ILE A 19 10.50 -10.55 -14.13
CA ILE A 19 11.13 -11.62 -14.92
C ILE A 19 12.38 -12.17 -14.21
N ALA A 20 13.21 -11.29 -13.63
CA ALA A 20 14.42 -11.66 -12.92
C ALA A 20 14.16 -12.63 -11.75
N LYS A 21 13.02 -12.47 -11.04
CA LYS A 21 12.61 -13.38 -9.96
C LYS A 21 12.43 -14.83 -10.38
N LYS A 22 12.18 -15.07 -11.67
CA LYS A 22 11.97 -16.41 -12.25
C LYS A 22 13.25 -17.01 -12.86
N LYS A 23 14.37 -16.25 -12.86
CA LYS A 23 15.66 -16.67 -13.39
C LYS A 23 16.63 -16.98 -12.27
N GLU A 24 17.47 -17.98 -12.45
CA GLU A 24 18.52 -18.35 -11.50
C GLU A 24 19.52 -17.20 -11.26
N SER A 25 19.87 -16.44 -12.31
CA SER A 25 20.74 -15.28 -12.20
C SER A 25 20.19 -14.15 -11.33
N GLY A 26 18.87 -14.11 -11.10
CA GLY A 26 18.21 -13.02 -10.38
C GLY A 26 18.32 -11.64 -11.04
N VAL A 27 18.89 -11.55 -12.26
CA VAL A 27 19.09 -10.27 -12.97
C VAL A 27 18.48 -10.31 -14.36
N THR A 28 17.82 -9.22 -14.75
CA THR A 28 17.30 -9.03 -16.12
C THR A 28 17.47 -7.57 -16.54
N SER A 29 18.07 -7.36 -17.71
CA SER A 29 18.15 -6.04 -18.37
C SER A 29 17.28 -6.01 -19.60
N LEU A 30 16.52 -4.92 -19.77
CA LEU A 30 15.78 -4.59 -21.00
C LEU A 30 16.48 -3.45 -21.78
N ILE A 31 17.67 -3.03 -21.35
CA ILE A 31 18.46 -2.03 -22.07
C ILE A 31 19.03 -2.68 -23.33
N GLY A 32 18.96 -1.97 -24.47
CA GLY A 32 19.48 -2.45 -25.76
C GLY A 32 18.55 -3.42 -26.52
N ILE A 33 17.41 -3.79 -25.93
CA ILE A 33 16.40 -4.59 -26.63
C ILE A 33 15.54 -3.67 -27.49
N GLU A 34 15.64 -3.80 -28.82
CA GLU A 34 14.89 -2.98 -29.76
C GLU A 34 13.39 -3.26 -29.68
N ASN A 35 13.00 -4.52 -29.64
CA ASN A 35 11.60 -4.93 -29.54
C ASN A 35 11.32 -5.66 -28.23
N ILE A 36 10.68 -4.98 -27.30
CA ILE A 36 10.27 -5.53 -26.01
C ILE A 36 8.87 -6.16 -26.02
N ASP A 37 8.12 -6.07 -27.13
CA ASP A 37 6.74 -6.55 -27.22
C ASP A 37 6.57 -8.04 -26.89
N PRO A 38 7.43 -8.97 -27.35
CA PRO A 38 7.33 -10.37 -26.96
C PRO A 38 7.51 -10.61 -25.46
N ILE A 39 8.25 -9.73 -24.80
CA ILE A 39 8.46 -9.76 -23.35
C ILE A 39 7.20 -9.26 -22.64
N LEU A 40 6.67 -8.11 -23.06
CA LEU A 40 5.48 -7.51 -22.48
C LEU A 40 4.21 -8.34 -22.68
N GLU A 41 4.14 -9.12 -23.73
CA GLU A 41 3.03 -10.03 -24.02
C GLU A 41 2.89 -11.14 -22.98
N LYS A 42 4.01 -11.58 -22.39
CA LYS A 42 4.07 -12.60 -21.34
C LYS A 42 3.82 -12.05 -19.93
N VAL A 43 3.70 -10.74 -19.78
CA VAL A 43 3.47 -10.08 -18.48
C VAL A 43 1.99 -9.77 -18.33
N GLU A 44 1.33 -10.44 -17.40
CA GLU A 44 -0.08 -10.20 -17.10
C GLU A 44 -0.31 -8.77 -16.63
N ILE A 45 -1.49 -8.23 -16.90
CA ILE A 45 -1.84 -6.85 -16.58
C ILE A 45 -1.78 -6.54 -15.07
N ASN A 46 -2.10 -7.51 -14.23
CA ASN A 46 -2.03 -7.42 -12.77
C ASN A 46 -0.60 -7.37 -12.21
N ASP A 47 0.39 -7.83 -12.99
CA ASP A 47 1.81 -7.80 -12.64
C ASP A 47 2.48 -6.47 -13.06
N VAL A 48 1.77 -5.63 -13.80
CA VAL A 48 2.26 -4.31 -14.18
C VAL A 48 2.21 -3.37 -12.98
N TRP A 49 3.36 -2.77 -12.64
CA TRP A 49 3.45 -1.82 -11.55
C TRP A 49 2.50 -0.62 -11.74
N GLY A 50 1.69 -0.35 -10.72
CA GLY A 50 0.64 0.68 -10.76
C GLY A 50 -0.74 0.14 -11.15
N VAL A 51 -0.86 -1.12 -11.55
CA VAL A 51 -2.14 -1.78 -11.83
C VAL A 51 -2.58 -2.59 -10.61
N GLY A 52 -3.51 -2.05 -9.84
CA GLY A 52 -4.12 -2.75 -8.69
C GLY A 52 -5.40 -3.50 -9.09
N ARG A 53 -6.01 -4.22 -8.14
CA ARG A 53 -7.19 -5.09 -8.38
C ARG A 53 -8.33 -4.41 -9.15
N GLN A 54 -8.65 -3.16 -8.87
CA GLN A 54 -9.72 -2.42 -9.56
C GLN A 54 -9.36 -2.12 -11.01
N LEU A 55 -8.13 -1.67 -11.25
CA LEU A 55 -7.65 -1.42 -12.61
C LEU A 55 -7.52 -2.72 -13.41
N THR A 56 -7.11 -3.83 -12.79
CA THR A 56 -7.10 -5.14 -13.43
C THR A 56 -8.50 -5.53 -13.93
N LYS A 57 -9.53 -5.42 -13.07
CA LYS A 57 -10.93 -5.68 -13.47
C LYS A 57 -11.36 -4.79 -14.62
N PHE A 58 -11.08 -3.49 -14.52
CA PHE A 58 -11.39 -2.52 -15.56
C PHE A 58 -10.71 -2.85 -16.90
N TYR A 59 -9.42 -3.19 -16.86
CA TYR A 59 -8.69 -3.57 -18.07
C TYR A 59 -9.22 -4.87 -18.69
N HIS A 60 -9.50 -5.89 -17.90
CA HIS A 60 -10.08 -7.13 -18.40
C HIS A 60 -11.45 -6.92 -19.07
N GLN A 61 -12.30 -6.06 -18.50
CA GLN A 61 -13.60 -5.69 -19.09
C GLN A 61 -13.46 -4.96 -20.44
N ASN A 62 -12.28 -4.37 -20.70
CA ASN A 62 -11.96 -3.68 -21.95
C ASN A 62 -11.02 -4.48 -22.87
N GLY A 63 -10.86 -5.78 -22.61
CA GLY A 63 -10.08 -6.69 -23.47
C GLY A 63 -8.55 -6.55 -23.32
N ILE A 64 -8.07 -5.96 -22.21
CA ILE A 64 -6.64 -5.73 -21.96
C ILE A 64 -6.18 -6.70 -20.87
N TYR A 65 -5.37 -7.68 -21.26
CA TYR A 65 -4.94 -8.79 -20.40
C TYR A 65 -3.45 -8.76 -20.09
N ASN A 66 -2.62 -8.06 -20.87
CA ASN A 66 -1.18 -8.05 -20.72
C ASN A 66 -0.57 -6.65 -20.92
N ALA A 67 0.72 -6.53 -20.54
CA ALA A 67 1.45 -5.26 -20.60
C ALA A 67 1.63 -4.73 -22.02
N LYS A 68 1.73 -5.61 -23.05
CA LYS A 68 1.82 -5.21 -24.47
C LYS A 68 0.54 -4.52 -24.92
N GLN A 69 -0.63 -5.07 -24.57
CA GLN A 69 -1.92 -4.48 -24.90
C GLN A 69 -2.07 -3.11 -24.23
N LEU A 70 -1.68 -2.96 -22.94
CA LEU A 70 -1.68 -1.67 -22.25
C LEU A 70 -0.72 -0.67 -22.91
N LYS A 71 0.49 -1.09 -23.32
CA LYS A 71 1.44 -0.27 -24.07
C LYS A 71 0.81 0.31 -25.33
N ASN A 72 0.03 -0.48 -26.06
CA ASN A 72 -0.49 -0.15 -27.39
C ASN A 72 -1.81 0.63 -27.38
N ILE A 73 -2.43 0.84 -26.22
CA ILE A 73 -3.67 1.60 -26.10
C ILE A 73 -3.46 3.07 -26.50
N SER A 74 -4.46 3.66 -27.16
CA SER A 74 -4.42 5.08 -27.51
C SER A 74 -4.44 5.99 -26.28
N ASN A 75 -3.68 7.08 -26.33
CA ASN A 75 -3.65 8.07 -25.24
C ASN A 75 -5.02 8.73 -25.02
N THR A 76 -5.81 8.90 -26.07
CA THR A 76 -7.18 9.46 -26.00
C THR A 76 -8.10 8.52 -25.21
N TRP A 77 -8.03 7.22 -25.47
CA TRP A 77 -8.84 6.23 -24.74
C TRP A 77 -8.47 6.20 -23.24
N ILE A 78 -7.17 6.12 -22.91
CA ILE A 78 -6.72 6.11 -21.51
C ILE A 78 -7.16 7.36 -20.75
N LYS A 79 -7.03 8.56 -21.37
CA LYS A 79 -7.42 9.83 -20.73
C LYS A 79 -8.92 9.92 -20.47
N LYS A 80 -9.75 9.36 -21.34
CA LYS A 80 -11.22 9.35 -21.17
C LYS A 80 -11.71 8.28 -20.21
N SER A 81 -11.08 7.11 -20.21
CA SER A 81 -11.60 5.91 -19.55
C SER A 81 -10.89 5.58 -18.22
N SER A 82 -9.77 6.23 -17.92
CA SER A 82 -8.94 5.91 -16.76
C SER A 82 -8.33 7.18 -16.14
N ASN A 83 -7.42 7.01 -15.19
CA ASN A 83 -6.79 8.09 -14.46
C ASN A 83 -5.40 8.46 -15.03
N VAL A 84 -4.85 9.58 -14.55
CA VAL A 84 -3.52 10.10 -14.95
C VAL A 84 -2.41 9.08 -14.71
N LEU A 85 -2.54 8.25 -13.65
CA LEU A 85 -1.55 7.24 -13.30
C LEU A 85 -1.49 6.13 -14.35
N SER A 86 -2.64 5.67 -14.84
CA SER A 86 -2.74 4.70 -15.95
C SER A 86 -2.11 5.21 -17.23
N SER A 87 -2.33 6.49 -17.54
CA SER A 87 -1.70 7.14 -18.70
C SER A 87 -0.17 7.15 -18.58
N ARG A 88 0.36 7.49 -17.41
CA ARG A 88 1.80 7.46 -17.14
C ARG A 88 2.37 6.04 -17.24
N THR A 89 1.69 5.05 -16.69
CA THR A 89 2.11 3.64 -16.77
C THR A 89 2.20 3.17 -18.22
N ALA A 90 1.22 3.47 -19.07
CA ALA A 90 1.26 3.13 -20.50
C ALA A 90 2.40 3.82 -21.24
N MET A 91 2.66 5.10 -20.94
CA MET A 91 3.79 5.85 -21.53
C MET A 91 5.13 5.27 -21.08
N GLU A 92 5.28 4.87 -19.82
CA GLU A 92 6.49 4.23 -19.33
C GLU A 92 6.74 2.86 -19.96
N LEU A 93 5.70 2.07 -20.24
CA LEU A 93 5.82 0.84 -21.02
C LEU A 93 6.29 1.09 -22.47
N ARG A 94 6.09 2.30 -23.01
CA ARG A 94 6.63 2.74 -24.31
C ARG A 94 8.07 3.26 -24.22
N GLY A 95 8.66 3.26 -23.03
CA GLY A 95 10.01 3.80 -22.80
C GLY A 95 10.07 5.31 -22.56
N ILE A 96 8.92 5.98 -22.39
CA ILE A 96 8.83 7.42 -22.10
C ILE A 96 8.79 7.62 -20.59
N THR A 97 9.83 8.24 -20.03
CA THR A 97 9.92 8.47 -18.58
C THR A 97 8.89 9.50 -18.12
N CYS A 98 7.93 9.06 -17.31
CA CYS A 98 6.87 9.90 -16.73
C CYS A 98 6.96 10.01 -15.22
N ILE A 99 7.70 9.10 -14.58
CA ILE A 99 7.89 9.02 -13.12
C ILE A 99 9.36 9.27 -12.82
N GLY A 100 9.69 10.51 -12.48
CA GLY A 100 11.06 10.93 -12.18
C GLY A 100 11.66 10.19 -10.99
N LEU A 101 13.00 10.14 -10.94
CA LEU A 101 13.71 9.71 -9.74
C LEU A 101 13.64 10.84 -8.70
N GLU A 102 13.09 10.53 -7.53
CA GLU A 102 13.12 11.46 -6.40
C GLU A 102 14.56 11.57 -5.88
N LYS A 103 15.17 12.73 -6.06
CA LYS A 103 16.54 13.02 -5.58
C LYS A 103 16.57 13.34 -4.08
N THR A 104 15.45 13.77 -3.53
CA THR A 104 15.29 14.11 -2.11
C THR A 104 14.13 13.33 -1.53
N VAL A 105 14.33 12.77 -0.35
CA VAL A 105 13.26 12.12 0.41
C VAL A 105 12.30 13.18 0.88
N SER A 106 11.06 13.16 0.40
CA SER A 106 10.01 14.05 0.91
C SER A 106 9.72 13.76 2.37
N LYS A 107 9.45 14.81 3.16
CA LYS A 107 9.07 14.65 4.56
C LYS A 107 7.83 13.75 4.67
N ARG A 108 7.85 12.85 5.62
CA ARG A 108 6.75 11.92 5.91
C ARG A 108 5.48 12.70 6.28
N LYS A 109 4.37 12.35 5.67
CA LYS A 109 3.05 12.93 5.97
C LYS A 109 2.27 12.11 7.00
N SER A 110 2.62 10.85 7.18
CA SER A 110 2.01 9.94 8.15
C SER A 110 3.02 8.91 8.63
N CYS A 111 2.83 8.45 9.87
CA CYS A 111 3.59 7.35 10.44
C CYS A 111 2.61 6.26 10.86
N VAL A 112 2.80 5.04 10.36
CA VAL A 112 1.96 3.88 10.70
C VAL A 112 2.82 2.81 11.36
N VAL A 113 2.36 2.31 12.50
CA VAL A 113 2.89 1.12 13.16
C VAL A 113 1.76 0.12 13.32
N SER A 114 1.85 -1.02 12.67
CA SER A 114 0.85 -2.08 12.76
C SER A 114 1.52 -3.45 12.73
N ARG A 115 0.91 -4.43 13.38
CA ARG A 115 1.34 -5.82 13.37
C ARG A 115 0.12 -6.73 13.32
N SER A 116 0.29 -7.87 12.67
CA SER A 116 -0.65 -8.98 12.80
C SER A 116 -0.27 -9.79 14.03
N PHE A 117 -1.26 -10.16 14.82
CA PHE A 117 -1.06 -11.08 15.94
C PHE A 117 -0.89 -12.50 15.40
N GLY A 118 0.08 -13.26 15.96
CA GLY A 118 0.31 -14.66 15.58
C GLY A 118 -0.81 -15.59 16.07
N GLN A 119 -1.46 -15.20 17.17
CA GLN A 119 -2.64 -15.86 17.74
C GLN A 119 -3.79 -14.87 17.88
N ARG A 120 -5.00 -15.40 18.06
CA ARG A 120 -6.17 -14.56 18.29
C ARG A 120 -6.07 -13.87 19.65
N VAL A 121 -6.26 -12.57 19.67
CA VAL A 121 -6.31 -11.75 20.87
C VAL A 121 -7.77 -11.65 21.32
N GLU A 122 -8.06 -12.08 22.54
CA GLU A 122 -9.41 -12.09 23.11
C GLU A 122 -9.54 -11.15 24.31
N LYS A 123 -8.43 -10.82 24.95
CA LYS A 123 -8.42 -9.95 26.13
C LYS A 123 -8.14 -8.51 25.75
N PHE A 124 -8.97 -7.61 26.24
CA PHE A 124 -8.83 -6.18 26.01
C PHE A 124 -7.48 -5.63 26.52
N GLN A 125 -6.98 -6.19 27.63
CA GLN A 125 -5.69 -5.80 28.19
C GLN A 125 -4.53 -6.05 27.25
N GLU A 126 -4.53 -7.17 26.51
CA GLU A 126 -3.50 -7.50 25.52
C GLU A 126 -3.50 -6.49 24.35
N LEU A 127 -4.69 -6.01 23.97
CA LEU A 127 -4.81 -4.94 22.96
C LEU A 127 -4.26 -3.61 23.48
N LYS A 128 -4.54 -3.26 24.75
CA LYS A 128 -3.99 -2.06 25.37
C LYS A 128 -2.47 -2.05 25.37
N GLU A 129 -1.85 -3.15 25.80
CA GLU A 129 -0.40 -3.30 25.83
C GLU A 129 0.23 -3.23 24.42
N ALA A 130 -0.36 -3.92 23.45
CA ALA A 130 0.10 -3.87 22.07
C ALA A 130 0.03 -2.45 21.49
N ILE A 131 -1.09 -1.74 21.69
CA ILE A 131 -1.27 -0.37 21.21
C ILE A 131 -0.31 0.60 21.91
N ALA A 132 -0.11 0.47 23.22
CA ALA A 132 0.87 1.28 23.94
C ALA A 132 2.27 1.12 23.34
N ASN A 133 2.71 -0.11 23.10
CA ASN A 133 4.00 -0.40 22.45
C ASN A 133 4.09 0.15 21.03
N TYR A 134 3.02 0.07 20.23
CA TYR A 134 3.01 0.62 18.87
C TYR A 134 3.07 2.14 18.88
N CYS A 135 2.40 2.79 19.84
CA CYS A 135 2.46 4.24 20.03
C CYS A 135 3.85 4.71 20.47
N LEU A 136 4.52 3.98 21.35
CA LEU A 136 5.90 4.29 21.74
C LEU A 136 6.83 4.23 20.53
N ASN A 137 6.76 3.16 19.73
CA ASN A 137 7.53 3.02 18.51
C ASN A 137 7.20 4.10 17.47
N ALA A 138 5.93 4.50 17.34
CA ALA A 138 5.53 5.58 16.44
C ALA A 138 6.08 6.94 16.94
N SER A 139 5.99 7.20 18.24
CA SER A 139 6.51 8.42 18.89
C SER A 139 8.01 8.57 18.69
N GLU A 140 8.76 7.50 18.83
CA GLU A 140 10.20 7.49 18.57
C GLU A 140 10.52 7.84 17.11
N LYS A 141 9.80 7.25 16.16
CA LYS A 141 9.98 7.54 14.73
C LYS A 141 9.67 9.00 14.37
N ILE A 142 8.59 9.57 14.89
CA ILE A 142 8.27 10.98 14.61
C ILE A 142 9.26 11.93 15.26
N ARG A 143 9.76 11.62 16.48
CA ARG A 143 10.81 12.41 17.12
C ARG A 143 12.13 12.37 16.37
N SER A 144 12.55 11.18 15.91
CA SER A 144 13.81 11.05 15.14
C SER A 144 13.81 11.85 13.82
N GLU A 145 12.62 12.15 13.29
CA GLU A 145 12.44 12.98 12.09
C GLU A 145 12.06 14.43 12.41
N SER A 146 12.10 14.84 13.70
CA SER A 146 11.69 16.18 14.18
C SER A 146 10.26 16.54 13.72
N LEU A 147 9.35 15.57 13.75
CA LEU A 147 7.95 15.72 13.38
C LEU A 147 7.05 15.78 14.63
N ILE A 148 5.85 16.32 14.46
CA ILE A 148 4.76 16.31 15.44
C ILE A 148 3.51 15.67 14.82
N ALA A 149 2.75 14.94 15.63
CA ALA A 149 1.45 14.39 15.24
C ALA A 149 0.36 15.42 15.52
N LYS A 150 -0.54 15.64 14.55
CA LYS A 150 -1.75 16.45 14.72
C LYS A 150 -2.97 15.59 15.05
N SER A 151 -2.95 14.33 14.68
CA SER A 151 -4.00 13.37 14.98
C SER A 151 -3.43 11.96 15.13
N ILE A 152 -4.19 11.10 15.81
CA ILE A 152 -3.91 9.67 15.92
C ILE A 152 -5.14 8.88 15.49
N THR A 153 -4.91 7.84 14.69
CA THR A 153 -5.93 6.88 14.30
C THR A 153 -5.58 5.50 14.82
N ILE A 154 -6.45 4.92 15.63
CA ILE A 154 -6.37 3.51 16.04
C ILE A 154 -7.34 2.73 15.17
N PHE A 155 -6.86 1.60 14.65
CA PHE A 155 -7.70 0.68 13.88
C PHE A 155 -7.46 -0.77 14.31
N ILE A 156 -8.54 -1.55 14.33
CA ILE A 156 -8.54 -2.99 14.59
C ILE A 156 -9.28 -3.66 13.46
N ARG A 157 -8.74 -4.77 12.97
CA ARG A 157 -9.41 -5.61 11.99
C ARG A 157 -9.08 -7.09 12.21
N THR A 158 -10.05 -7.94 12.00
CA THR A 158 -9.84 -9.40 11.95
C THR A 158 -9.28 -9.80 10.58
N SER A 159 -8.66 -10.98 10.50
CA SER A 159 -8.18 -11.52 9.24
C SER A 159 -9.35 -11.79 8.29
N PRO A 160 -9.35 -11.27 7.05
CA PRO A 160 -10.39 -11.57 6.07
C PRO A 160 -10.38 -13.03 5.60
N PHE A 161 -9.32 -13.79 5.94
CA PHE A 161 -9.16 -15.21 5.56
C PHE A 161 -9.70 -16.18 6.62
N GLN A 162 -10.09 -15.69 7.80
CA GLN A 162 -10.66 -16.50 8.89
C GLN A 162 -12.18 -16.32 8.92
N SER A 163 -12.89 -17.01 8.04
CA SER A 163 -14.35 -16.87 7.85
C SER A 163 -15.22 -17.34 9.02
N LYS A 164 -14.70 -18.20 9.91
CA LYS A 164 -15.48 -18.80 11.01
C LYS A 164 -16.03 -17.81 12.05
N PHE A 165 -15.45 -16.61 12.16
CA PHE A 165 -15.78 -15.65 13.23
C PHE A 165 -16.29 -14.30 12.71
N GLY A 166 -16.57 -14.21 11.39
CA GLY A 166 -16.95 -12.96 10.76
C GLY A 166 -15.77 -11.98 10.58
N TYR A 167 -15.96 -11.00 9.70
CA TYR A 167 -15.01 -9.93 9.48
C TYR A 167 -15.38 -8.72 10.33
N TYR A 168 -14.45 -8.30 11.19
CA TYR A 168 -14.58 -7.06 11.96
C TYR A 168 -13.51 -6.07 11.51
N SER A 169 -13.91 -4.83 11.31
CA SER A 169 -13.00 -3.72 11.04
C SER A 169 -13.58 -2.44 11.61
N ASN A 170 -12.87 -1.81 12.52
CA ASN A 170 -13.25 -0.54 13.10
C ASN A 170 -12.03 0.36 13.31
N SER A 171 -12.25 1.68 13.29
CA SER A 171 -11.21 2.67 13.51
C SER A 171 -11.76 3.93 14.19
N LYS A 172 -10.94 4.58 14.99
CA LYS A 172 -11.23 5.87 15.62
C LYS A 172 -10.05 6.81 15.45
N THR A 173 -10.33 8.01 14.96
CA THR A 173 -9.37 9.11 14.89
C THR A 173 -9.68 10.12 15.98
N ILE A 174 -8.64 10.61 16.65
CA ILE A 174 -8.70 11.70 17.62
C ILE A 174 -7.63 12.73 17.22
N ASP A 175 -8.02 13.99 17.15
CA ASP A 175 -7.13 15.11 16.88
C ASP A 175 -6.53 15.60 18.19
N PHE A 176 -5.24 15.99 18.17
CA PHE A 176 -4.61 16.65 19.29
C PHE A 176 -4.91 18.14 19.24
N PRO A 177 -5.29 18.78 20.37
CA PRO A 177 -5.54 20.24 20.42
C PRO A 177 -4.31 21.04 19.98
N VAL A 178 -3.13 20.55 20.33
CA VAL A 178 -1.82 21.04 19.89
C VAL A 178 -1.02 19.87 19.37
N GLY A 179 -0.33 20.04 18.23
CA GLY A 179 0.50 18.98 17.68
C GLY A 179 1.57 18.53 18.69
N THR A 180 1.72 17.22 18.85
CA THR A 180 2.56 16.62 19.88
C THR A 180 3.49 15.53 19.35
N ASN A 181 4.62 15.33 20.01
CA ASN A 181 5.48 14.13 19.86
C ASN A 181 5.77 13.49 21.23
N ASN A 182 5.01 13.91 22.27
CA ASN A 182 5.09 13.34 23.60
C ASN A 182 4.47 11.94 23.61
N SER A 183 5.28 10.95 23.96
CA SER A 183 4.85 9.54 23.97
C SER A 183 3.70 9.28 24.94
N ILE A 184 3.69 9.93 26.11
CA ILE A 184 2.67 9.74 27.15
C ILE A 184 1.32 10.23 26.65
N GLU A 185 1.29 11.42 26.03
CA GLU A 185 0.08 11.99 25.46
C GLU A 185 -0.46 11.16 24.32
N ILE A 186 0.43 10.71 23.40
CA ILE A 186 0.07 9.85 22.27
C ILE A 186 -0.50 8.51 22.74
N VAL A 187 0.13 7.84 23.73
CA VAL A 187 -0.36 6.59 24.30
C VAL A 187 -1.72 6.80 25.00
N LYS A 188 -1.87 7.83 25.83
CA LYS A 188 -3.12 8.13 26.52
C LYS A 188 -4.28 8.33 25.54
N THR A 189 -4.08 9.15 24.51
CA THR A 189 -5.08 9.42 23.48
C THR A 189 -5.41 8.17 22.66
N ALA A 190 -4.40 7.33 22.36
CA ALA A 190 -4.59 6.05 21.67
C ALA A 190 -5.45 5.08 22.47
N LEU A 191 -5.24 4.97 23.79
CA LEU A 191 -6.03 4.11 24.66
C LEU A 191 -7.48 4.58 24.76
N THR A 192 -7.72 5.89 24.83
CA THR A 192 -9.08 6.46 24.73
C THR A 192 -9.74 6.11 23.40
N ALA A 193 -9.02 6.21 22.29
CA ALA A 193 -9.55 5.79 20.98
C ALA A 193 -9.88 4.30 20.93
N LEU A 194 -9.03 3.45 21.53
CA LEU A 194 -9.26 2.01 21.63
C LEU A 194 -10.53 1.69 22.43
N GLU A 195 -10.73 2.30 23.56
CA GLU A 195 -11.93 2.12 24.40
C GLU A 195 -13.19 2.44 23.59
N ASN A 196 -13.22 3.54 22.86
CA ASN A 196 -14.34 3.90 21.99
C ASN A 196 -14.64 2.88 20.89
N ILE A 197 -13.62 2.20 20.36
CA ILE A 197 -13.80 1.15 19.36
C ILE A 197 -14.42 -0.11 19.99
N CYS A 198 -13.98 -0.48 21.19
CA CYS A 198 -14.41 -1.71 21.88
C CYS A 198 -15.75 -1.56 22.58
N LEU A 199 -16.10 -0.37 23.09
CA LEU A 199 -17.40 -0.11 23.74
C LEU A 199 -18.59 -0.27 22.79
N LEU A 200 -18.40 0.02 21.49
CA LEU A 200 -19.44 -0.19 20.45
C LEU A 200 -19.77 -1.69 20.23
N TYR A 201 -18.93 -2.60 20.69
CA TYR A 201 -19.14 -4.05 20.57
C TYR A 201 -19.85 -4.66 21.79
N THR A 202 -19.92 -3.95 22.92
CA THR A 202 -20.55 -4.42 24.17
C THR A 202 -21.97 -3.91 24.36
N SER A 203 -22.48 -3.04 23.48
CA SER A 203 -23.89 -2.67 23.49
C SER A 203 -24.72 -3.78 22.83
N PRO A 204 -25.67 -4.42 23.54
CA PRO A 204 -26.60 -5.35 22.91
C PRO A 204 -27.37 -4.59 21.80
N SER A 205 -27.51 -5.23 20.66
CA SER A 205 -28.34 -4.72 19.57
C SER A 205 -29.76 -4.51 20.10
N PRO A 206 -30.44 -3.38 19.79
CA PRO A 206 -31.83 -3.17 20.20
C PRO A 206 -32.82 -4.10 19.46
N ARG A 207 -32.40 -5.22 18.93
CA ARG A 207 -33.19 -6.14 18.11
C ARG A 207 -33.04 -7.60 18.54
N ASP A 208 -32.96 -7.86 19.84
CA ASP A 208 -33.20 -9.20 20.39
C ASP A 208 -34.42 -9.14 21.31
#